data_105502bde76472dfa9a569769f92ce9b
#
_entry.id   105502bde76472dfa9a569769f92ce9b
#
_cell.length_a   1.000
_cell.length_b   1.000
_cell.length_c   1.000
_cell.angle_alpha   90.00
_cell.angle_beta   90.00
_cell.angle_gamma   90.00
#
_symmetry.space_group_name_H-M   'P 1'
#
loop_
_entity.id
_entity.type
_entity.pdbx_description
1 polymer ?
#
loop_
_entity_poly.entity_id
_entity_poly.type
_entity_poly.pdbx_seq_one_letter_code
_entity_poly.pdbx_strand_id
1 'polypeptide(L)'
;MLLTPFEWTIANRYMLPGRGEAFIALVAGISLAAVMLGVAALVIVMSVMNGFRAELFDKIVGLNGHAIVQAYGGRLDDWRDVLKEVRATPGVIRASPLIEQPLLGSFNGRVDAIFARGNTQDDILRLKDKVVAGNLSALQPDAANVAIGSQLASNLGIRVGDSLTIINPQGQSTPFGTVPRQISYTVAAIFEIGVYDFDERFVVMPMADAQTLLLSGDSVGMIEVQVTDPNKVGEILAPVQKKLDGRAVVTDWKTINAALFETLAVERVAMFVVLSIIVLVAVFNILSSLIMMVRAKTRDIAILRTMGASRQSLLKVFMTIGFVIGAFGTLAGLALGFIFLFFRQSIVRGIELITGQNLWDPSIRFLTELPSRSDPVEITIIAVMALLFSFLATIYPARKAASTDPVQVLRYE
;
A
#
# COMPACT_ATOMS: atom_id res chain seq x y z
N MET A 1 -13.75 -11.62 -34.43
CA MET A 1 -14.41 -12.64 -35.31
C MET A 1 -15.81 -12.16 -35.59
N LEU A 2 -16.14 -11.89 -36.87
CA LEU A 2 -17.52 -11.53 -37.24
C LEU A 2 -18.33 -12.83 -37.29
N LEU A 3 -19.34 -12.91 -36.39
CA LEU A 3 -20.29 -14.02 -36.38
C LEU A 3 -21.37 -13.79 -37.39
N THR A 4 -21.79 -14.87 -38.07
CA THR A 4 -23.00 -14.83 -38.90
C THR A 4 -24.24 -14.78 -38.01
N PRO A 5 -25.41 -14.28 -38.48
CA PRO A 5 -26.66 -14.29 -37.72
C PRO A 5 -27.01 -15.68 -37.18
N PHE A 6 -26.72 -16.72 -37.94
CA PHE A 6 -26.90 -18.12 -37.54
C PHE A 6 -26.00 -18.50 -36.34
N GLU A 7 -24.69 -18.17 -36.39
CA GLU A 7 -23.74 -18.48 -35.30
C GLU A 7 -24.11 -17.74 -34.02
N TRP A 8 -24.56 -16.48 -34.13
CA TRP A 8 -25.02 -15.69 -32.98
C TRP A 8 -26.27 -16.27 -32.34
N THR A 9 -27.27 -16.66 -33.15
CA THR A 9 -28.54 -17.25 -32.65
C THR A 9 -28.27 -18.55 -31.86
N ILE A 10 -27.38 -19.41 -32.36
CA ILE A 10 -27.00 -20.65 -31.65
C ILE A 10 -26.25 -20.33 -30.39
N ALA A 11 -25.25 -19.43 -30.43
CA ALA A 11 -24.47 -19.05 -29.25
C ALA A 11 -25.39 -18.51 -28.14
N ASN A 12 -26.30 -17.60 -28.50
CA ASN A 12 -27.24 -17.01 -27.54
C ASN A 12 -28.19 -18.06 -26.91
N ARG A 13 -28.68 -19.02 -27.73
CA ARG A 13 -29.56 -20.09 -27.24
C ARG A 13 -28.84 -21.07 -26.30
N TYR A 14 -27.57 -21.28 -26.49
CA TYR A 14 -26.72 -22.14 -25.61
C TYR A 14 -26.30 -21.42 -24.34
N MET A 15 -26.20 -20.08 -24.35
CA MET A 15 -25.92 -19.29 -23.15
C MET A 15 -27.16 -19.15 -22.23
N LEU A 16 -28.37 -19.14 -22.83
CA LEU A 16 -29.66 -19.02 -22.11
C LEU A 16 -30.38 -20.36 -22.12
N PRO A 17 -30.03 -21.31 -21.26
CA PRO A 17 -30.62 -22.64 -21.26
C PRO A 17 -32.10 -22.63 -20.92
N GLY A 18 -32.86 -23.47 -21.61
CA GLY A 18 -34.31 -23.63 -21.37
C GLY A 18 -34.61 -24.33 -20.03
N ARG A 19 -35.90 -24.42 -19.68
CA ARG A 19 -36.37 -24.99 -18.39
C ARG A 19 -35.90 -26.43 -18.10
N GLY A 20 -35.45 -27.20 -19.09
CA GLY A 20 -34.93 -28.57 -18.94
C GLY A 20 -33.42 -28.67 -18.76
N GLU A 21 -32.70 -27.55 -18.82
CA GLU A 21 -31.21 -27.51 -18.88
C GLU A 21 -30.59 -26.84 -17.64
N ALA A 22 -31.27 -26.92 -16.50
CA ALA A 22 -30.84 -26.27 -15.25
C ALA A 22 -29.46 -26.63 -14.82
N PHE A 23 -28.97 -27.83 -15.10
CA PHE A 23 -27.62 -28.27 -14.78
C PHE A 23 -26.54 -27.52 -15.59
N ILE A 24 -26.78 -27.27 -16.88
CA ILE A 24 -25.84 -26.52 -17.74
C ILE A 24 -25.79 -25.05 -17.28
N ALA A 25 -26.94 -24.46 -16.95
CA ALA A 25 -27.02 -23.12 -16.39
C ALA A 25 -26.26 -22.98 -15.08
N LEU A 26 -26.39 -23.97 -14.18
CA LEU A 26 -25.68 -23.99 -12.90
C LEU A 26 -24.15 -24.00 -13.11
N VAL A 27 -23.66 -24.88 -13.97
CA VAL A 27 -22.22 -25.03 -14.23
C VAL A 27 -21.64 -23.78 -14.91
N ALA A 28 -22.37 -23.18 -15.86
CA ALA A 28 -21.98 -21.91 -16.48
C ALA A 28 -21.99 -20.76 -15.47
N GLY A 29 -22.98 -20.74 -14.57
CA GLY A 29 -23.08 -19.76 -13.47
C GLY A 29 -21.91 -19.87 -12.48
N ILE A 30 -21.53 -21.07 -12.10
CA ILE A 30 -20.36 -21.33 -11.23
C ILE A 30 -19.08 -20.82 -11.92
N SER A 31 -18.92 -21.07 -13.23
CA SER A 31 -17.76 -20.60 -13.96
C SER A 31 -17.69 -19.07 -14.04
N LEU A 32 -18.83 -18.42 -14.30
CA LEU A 32 -18.94 -16.96 -14.29
C LEU A 32 -18.61 -16.40 -12.90
N ALA A 33 -19.18 -16.99 -11.84
CA ALA A 33 -18.94 -16.57 -10.47
C ALA A 33 -17.44 -16.75 -10.07
N ALA A 34 -16.80 -17.82 -10.50
CA ALA A 34 -15.39 -18.05 -10.25
C ALA A 34 -14.50 -16.98 -10.91
N VAL A 35 -14.77 -16.61 -12.17
CA VAL A 35 -14.04 -15.52 -12.85
C VAL A 35 -14.33 -14.19 -12.18
N MET A 36 -15.58 -13.91 -11.86
CA MET A 36 -16.00 -12.68 -11.19
C MET A 36 -15.28 -12.52 -9.86
N LEU A 37 -15.26 -13.54 -9.01
CA LEU A 37 -14.59 -13.50 -7.71
C LEU A 37 -13.06 -13.41 -7.85
N GLY A 38 -12.47 -14.12 -8.81
CA GLY A 38 -11.03 -14.07 -9.06
C GLY A 38 -10.57 -12.67 -9.51
N VAL A 39 -11.28 -12.06 -10.44
CA VAL A 39 -10.99 -10.69 -10.91
C VAL A 39 -11.24 -9.67 -9.80
N ALA A 40 -12.35 -9.79 -9.07
CA ALA A 40 -12.65 -8.90 -7.95
C ALA A 40 -11.55 -8.97 -6.87
N ALA A 41 -11.12 -10.17 -6.49
CA ALA A 41 -10.05 -10.36 -5.51
C ALA A 41 -8.73 -9.72 -5.98
N LEU A 42 -8.35 -9.90 -7.26
CA LEU A 42 -7.16 -9.24 -7.84
C LEU A 42 -7.26 -7.73 -7.74
N VAL A 43 -8.37 -7.13 -8.15
CA VAL A 43 -8.57 -5.68 -8.13
C VAL A 43 -8.53 -5.15 -6.70
N ILE A 44 -9.20 -5.82 -5.76
CA ILE A 44 -9.24 -5.40 -4.36
C ILE A 44 -7.84 -5.44 -3.75
N VAL A 45 -7.16 -6.59 -3.83
CA VAL A 45 -5.84 -6.78 -3.19
C VAL A 45 -4.79 -5.85 -3.78
N MET A 46 -4.72 -5.75 -5.12
CA MET A 46 -3.74 -4.86 -5.76
C MET A 46 -4.01 -3.39 -5.44
N SER A 47 -5.27 -2.95 -5.44
CA SER A 47 -5.62 -1.57 -5.10
C SER A 47 -5.34 -1.23 -3.63
N VAL A 48 -5.59 -2.14 -2.70
CA VAL A 48 -5.26 -1.97 -1.28
C VAL A 48 -3.75 -1.93 -1.08
N MET A 49 -2.99 -2.83 -1.72
CA MET A 49 -1.53 -2.86 -1.64
C MET A 49 -0.90 -1.59 -2.22
N ASN A 50 -1.37 -1.12 -3.37
CA ASN A 50 -0.91 0.14 -3.95
C ASN A 50 -1.26 1.35 -3.06
N GLY A 51 -2.46 1.34 -2.45
CA GLY A 51 -2.86 2.35 -1.48
C GLY A 51 -1.96 2.36 -0.25
N PHE A 52 -1.69 1.19 0.31
CA PHE A 52 -0.79 1.04 1.46
C PHE A 52 0.62 1.56 1.17
N ARG A 53 1.19 1.19 0.03
CA ARG A 53 2.52 1.67 -0.38
C ARG A 53 2.55 3.19 -0.59
N ALA A 54 1.53 3.73 -1.26
CA ALA A 54 1.44 5.17 -1.51
C ALA A 54 1.29 5.96 -0.21
N GLU A 55 0.42 5.52 0.69
CA GLU A 55 0.19 6.18 1.97
C GLU A 55 1.42 6.11 2.89
N LEU A 56 2.09 4.95 2.95
CA LEU A 56 3.37 4.83 3.68
C LEU A 56 4.42 5.76 3.07
N PHE A 57 4.54 5.78 1.74
CA PHE A 57 5.46 6.67 1.06
C PHE A 57 5.19 8.13 1.42
N ASP A 58 3.95 8.59 1.25
CA ASP A 58 3.56 9.97 1.49
C ASP A 58 3.80 10.37 2.96
N LYS A 59 3.54 9.47 3.90
CA LYS A 59 3.73 9.73 5.33
C LYS A 59 5.22 9.69 5.73
N ILE A 60 5.97 8.69 5.30
CA ILE A 60 7.41 8.58 5.63
C ILE A 60 8.19 9.74 5.01
N VAL A 61 7.96 10.02 3.72
CA VAL A 61 8.65 11.08 2.98
C VAL A 61 8.19 12.47 3.39
N GLY A 62 6.89 12.62 3.67
CA GLY A 62 6.31 13.90 4.09
C GLY A 62 6.81 14.40 5.44
N LEU A 63 7.21 13.49 6.33
CA LEU A 63 7.66 13.79 7.70
C LEU A 63 9.16 13.95 7.84
N ASN A 64 9.93 13.04 7.24
CA ASN A 64 11.38 12.92 7.45
C ASN A 64 12.21 13.54 6.32
N GLY A 65 11.60 14.34 5.45
CA GLY A 65 12.27 14.82 4.25
C GLY A 65 12.61 13.70 3.26
N HIS A 66 13.29 14.05 2.18
CA HIS A 66 13.63 13.11 1.11
C HIS A 66 15.03 12.54 1.26
N ALA A 67 15.88 13.20 2.05
CA ALA A 67 17.22 12.75 2.42
C ALA A 67 17.64 13.38 3.73
N ILE A 68 18.66 12.78 4.36
CA ILE A 68 19.41 13.33 5.48
C ILE A 68 20.88 13.46 5.12
N VAL A 69 21.49 14.55 5.57
CA VAL A 69 22.94 14.75 5.53
C VAL A 69 23.47 14.64 6.96
N GLN A 70 24.32 13.65 7.19
CA GLN A 70 24.77 13.27 8.54
C GLN A 70 26.29 13.14 8.56
N ALA A 71 26.96 13.63 9.60
CA ALA A 71 28.40 13.41 9.76
C ALA A 71 28.71 11.97 10.15
N TYR A 72 29.88 11.46 9.75
CA TYR A 72 30.34 10.11 10.12
C TYR A 72 30.42 9.88 11.64
N GLY A 73 30.61 10.95 12.42
CA GLY A 73 30.63 10.90 13.89
C GLY A 73 29.30 11.10 14.58
N GLY A 74 28.19 11.21 13.81
CA GLY A 74 26.84 11.44 14.34
C GLY A 74 26.58 12.87 14.84
N ARG A 75 27.57 13.78 14.76
CA ARG A 75 27.45 15.21 15.13
C ARG A 75 28.07 16.06 14.04
N LEU A 76 27.33 17.07 13.61
CA LEU A 76 27.70 18.01 12.59
C LEU A 76 27.99 19.37 13.25
N ASP A 77 29.28 19.69 13.48
CA ASP A 77 29.68 20.94 14.14
C ASP A 77 29.68 22.12 13.15
N ASP A 78 30.02 21.86 11.88
CA ASP A 78 30.05 22.83 10.78
C ASP A 78 28.73 22.88 9.99
N TRP A 79 27.63 22.54 10.65
CA TRP A 79 26.31 22.39 10.02
C TRP A 79 25.82 23.62 9.23
N ARG A 80 26.23 24.83 9.62
CA ARG A 80 25.81 26.06 8.91
C ARG A 80 26.42 26.14 7.52
N ASP A 81 27.65 25.72 7.35
CA ASP A 81 28.33 25.70 6.05
C ASP A 81 27.74 24.59 5.17
N VAL A 82 27.56 23.40 5.74
CA VAL A 82 26.92 22.27 5.06
C VAL A 82 25.49 22.65 4.65
N LEU A 83 24.71 23.28 5.53
CA LEU A 83 23.35 23.72 5.24
C LEU A 83 23.32 24.71 4.07
N LYS A 84 24.26 25.65 4.03
CA LYS A 84 24.40 26.63 2.93
C LYS A 84 24.70 25.94 1.60
N GLU A 85 25.60 24.96 1.59
CA GLU A 85 25.92 24.17 0.39
C GLU A 85 24.72 23.35 -0.11
N VAL A 86 24.00 22.69 0.81
CA VAL A 86 22.79 21.91 0.48
C VAL A 86 21.71 22.82 -0.09
N ARG A 87 21.44 23.97 0.54
CA ARG A 87 20.43 24.93 0.07
C ARG A 87 20.77 25.57 -1.28
N ALA A 88 22.03 25.70 -1.61
CA ALA A 88 22.48 26.24 -2.90
C ALA A 88 22.36 25.23 -4.06
N THR A 89 22.01 23.98 -3.78
CA THR A 89 21.95 22.92 -4.80
C THR A 89 20.65 23.00 -5.58
N PRO A 90 20.69 23.07 -6.92
CA PRO A 90 19.48 23.07 -7.75
C PRO A 90 18.62 21.82 -7.52
N GLY A 91 17.33 22.02 -7.33
CA GLY A 91 16.39 20.94 -7.05
C GLY A 91 16.15 20.68 -5.55
N VAL A 92 16.87 21.34 -4.65
CA VAL A 92 16.56 21.37 -3.22
C VAL A 92 15.49 22.43 -2.95
N ILE A 93 14.36 22.00 -2.39
CA ILE A 93 13.26 22.89 -1.98
C ILE A 93 13.52 23.45 -0.60
N ARG A 94 13.99 22.58 0.31
CA ARG A 94 14.23 22.91 1.71
C ARG A 94 15.37 22.08 2.28
N ALA A 95 16.14 22.69 3.15
CA ALA A 95 17.06 22.03 4.03
C ALA A 95 16.97 22.64 5.43
N SER A 96 16.83 21.81 6.45
CA SER A 96 16.66 22.22 7.86
C SER A 96 17.57 21.40 8.77
N PRO A 97 18.27 22.05 9.72
CA PRO A 97 19.04 21.33 10.73
C PRO A 97 18.08 20.62 11.68
N LEU A 98 18.46 19.42 12.11
CA LEU A 98 17.66 18.55 12.99
C LEU A 98 18.55 17.87 14.01
N ILE A 99 18.08 17.79 15.23
CA ILE A 99 18.58 16.86 16.25
C ILE A 99 17.49 15.81 16.46
N GLU A 100 17.86 14.55 16.35
CA GLU A 100 16.97 13.44 16.68
C GLU A 100 17.74 12.39 17.47
N GLN A 101 17.27 12.10 18.67
CA GLN A 101 17.98 11.19 19.58
C GLN A 101 16.99 10.31 20.35
N PRO A 102 17.22 8.98 20.41
CA PRO A 102 16.44 8.09 21.24
C PRO A 102 16.75 8.35 22.72
N LEU A 103 15.72 8.63 23.50
CA LEU A 103 15.76 8.96 24.93
C LEU A 103 14.64 8.23 25.67
N LEU A 104 14.49 8.52 26.96
CA LEU A 104 13.38 8.03 27.77
C LEU A 104 12.49 9.19 28.25
N GLY A 105 11.19 9.04 28.11
CA GLY A 105 10.18 9.94 28.67
C GLY A 105 9.56 9.35 29.92
N SER A 106 9.45 10.11 31.01
CA SER A 106 8.88 9.65 32.27
C SER A 106 7.78 10.58 32.75
N PHE A 107 6.64 10.00 33.17
CA PHE A 107 5.51 10.70 33.76
C PHE A 107 4.83 9.81 34.78
N ASN A 108 4.66 10.32 36.03
CA ASN A 108 3.98 9.61 37.12
C ASN A 108 4.45 8.16 37.33
N GLY A 109 5.76 7.91 37.22
CA GLY A 109 6.37 6.58 37.37
C GLY A 109 6.24 5.65 36.19
N ARG A 110 5.56 6.06 35.12
CA ARG A 110 5.58 5.38 33.80
C ARG A 110 6.76 5.89 33.00
N VAL A 111 7.44 4.99 32.29
CA VAL A 111 8.58 5.31 31.44
C VAL A 111 8.35 4.70 30.07
N ASP A 112 8.57 5.48 29.02
CA ASP A 112 8.47 5.04 27.63
C ASP A 112 9.69 5.49 26.83
N ALA A 113 10.01 4.75 25.75
CA ALA A 113 11.06 5.13 24.81
C ALA A 113 10.56 6.22 23.88
N ILE A 114 11.29 7.32 23.79
CA ILE A 114 10.93 8.48 22.96
C ILE A 114 12.06 8.85 22.00
N PHE A 115 11.71 9.54 20.93
CA PHE A 115 12.65 10.27 20.09
C PHE A 115 12.48 11.77 20.35
N ALA A 116 13.47 12.36 21.03
CA ALA A 116 13.51 13.81 21.19
C ALA A 116 13.99 14.46 19.89
N ARG A 117 13.13 15.31 19.31
CA ARG A 117 13.36 15.98 18.03
C ARG A 117 13.50 17.48 18.23
N GLY A 118 14.71 17.97 18.13
CA GLY A 118 15.05 19.40 18.18
C GLY A 118 14.92 20.03 16.79
N ASN A 119 13.95 20.91 16.62
CA ASN A 119 13.58 21.53 15.35
C ASN A 119 13.79 23.03 15.38
N THR A 120 13.93 23.64 14.20
CA THR A 120 13.84 25.11 14.07
C THR A 120 12.39 25.57 14.31
N GLN A 121 12.22 26.84 14.66
CA GLN A 121 10.88 27.40 14.91
C GLN A 121 9.95 27.28 13.70
N ASP A 122 10.49 27.50 12.50
CA ASP A 122 9.73 27.35 11.25
C ASP A 122 9.23 25.91 11.03
N ASP A 123 10.04 24.92 11.40
CA ASP A 123 9.68 23.50 11.25
C ASP A 123 8.67 23.05 12.31
N ILE A 124 8.76 23.57 13.54
CA ILE A 124 7.76 23.36 14.59
C ILE A 124 6.39 23.89 14.12
N LEU A 125 6.34 25.09 13.56
CA LEU A 125 5.09 25.72 13.11
C LEU A 125 4.42 24.98 11.95
N ARG A 126 5.14 24.14 11.20
CA ARG A 126 4.56 23.27 10.14
C ARG A 126 3.66 22.16 10.68
N LEU A 127 3.82 21.81 11.94
CA LEU A 127 2.93 20.86 12.61
C LEU A 127 1.58 21.49 12.99
N LYS A 128 1.33 22.78 12.69
CA LYS A 128 0.12 23.51 13.13
C LYS A 128 -1.17 22.80 12.72
N ASP A 129 -1.24 22.28 11.50
CA ASP A 129 -2.43 21.59 10.99
C ASP A 129 -2.59 20.16 11.55
N LYS A 130 -1.62 19.71 12.31
CA LYS A 130 -1.59 18.39 12.97
C LYS A 130 -1.83 18.44 14.48
N VAL A 131 -2.03 19.63 15.04
CA VAL A 131 -2.27 19.80 16.48
C VAL A 131 -3.69 19.36 16.82
N VAL A 132 -3.79 18.44 17.76
CA VAL A 132 -5.07 17.95 18.32
C VAL A 132 -5.45 18.73 19.60
N ALA A 133 -4.46 19.13 20.41
CA ALA A 133 -4.68 19.90 21.62
C ALA A 133 -3.48 20.81 21.92
N GLY A 134 -3.74 21.96 22.55
CA GLY A 134 -2.69 22.91 22.96
C GLY A 134 -2.27 23.89 21.86
N ASN A 135 -1.05 24.45 21.98
CA ASN A 135 -0.56 25.50 21.08
C ASN A 135 0.96 25.38 20.85
N LEU A 136 1.38 25.25 19.59
CA LEU A 136 2.81 25.18 19.22
C LEU A 136 3.54 26.53 19.37
N SER A 137 2.86 27.67 19.42
CA SER A 137 3.54 28.95 19.60
C SER A 137 4.18 29.11 20.99
N ALA A 138 3.82 28.26 21.94
CA ALA A 138 4.46 28.17 23.25
C ALA A 138 5.83 27.47 23.23
N LEU A 139 6.18 26.76 22.14
CA LEU A 139 7.48 26.13 21.97
C LEU A 139 8.52 27.16 21.53
N GLN A 140 8.93 28.00 22.48
CA GLN A 140 10.00 28.99 22.29
C GLN A 140 11.30 28.49 22.90
N PRO A 141 12.47 28.88 22.38
CA PRO A 141 13.76 28.56 22.99
C PRO A 141 13.78 28.94 24.49
N ASP A 142 14.34 28.10 25.31
CA ASP A 142 14.47 28.26 26.78
C ASP A 142 13.15 28.32 27.56
N ALA A 143 12.02 28.10 26.93
CA ALA A 143 10.71 28.04 27.59
C ALA A 143 10.43 26.68 28.27
N ALA A 144 11.28 25.69 28.07
CA ALA A 144 11.12 24.32 28.56
C ALA A 144 9.76 23.71 28.19
N ASN A 145 9.28 23.97 26.99
CA ASN A 145 8.03 23.46 26.45
C ASN A 145 8.27 22.44 25.33
N VAL A 146 7.42 21.41 25.29
CA VAL A 146 7.46 20.36 24.26
C VAL A 146 6.09 20.10 23.66
N ALA A 147 6.07 19.56 22.42
CA ALA A 147 4.91 18.94 21.83
C ALA A 147 5.15 17.43 21.75
N ILE A 148 4.10 16.64 22.05
CA ILE A 148 4.19 15.18 22.04
C ILE A 148 3.14 14.58 21.11
N GLY A 149 3.42 13.38 20.60
CA GLY A 149 2.44 12.65 19.79
C GLY A 149 1.25 12.17 20.59
N SER A 150 0.10 12.02 19.93
CA SER A 150 -1.19 11.68 20.58
C SER A 150 -1.18 10.30 21.23
N GLN A 151 -0.49 9.33 20.65
CA GLN A 151 -0.35 8.00 21.24
C GLN A 151 0.57 8.01 22.47
N LEU A 152 1.67 8.76 22.43
CA LEU A 152 2.54 8.93 23.61
C LEU A 152 1.76 9.56 24.76
N ALA A 153 0.97 10.60 24.46
CA ALA A 153 0.10 11.23 25.46
C ALA A 153 -0.88 10.24 26.08
N SER A 154 -1.49 9.38 25.26
CA SER A 154 -2.41 8.33 25.70
C SER A 154 -1.72 7.25 26.55
N ASN A 155 -0.58 6.74 26.11
CA ASN A 155 0.17 5.67 26.77
C ASN A 155 0.66 6.10 28.16
N LEU A 156 1.19 7.30 28.28
CA LEU A 156 1.65 7.86 29.55
C LEU A 156 0.53 8.44 30.40
N GLY A 157 -0.62 8.78 29.80
CA GLY A 157 -1.72 9.47 30.46
C GLY A 157 -1.47 10.96 30.67
N ILE A 158 -0.66 11.58 29.82
CA ILE A 158 -0.27 12.99 29.85
C ILE A 158 -1.30 13.87 29.15
N ARG A 159 -1.52 15.07 29.66
CA ARG A 159 -2.35 16.13 29.07
C ARG A 159 -1.54 17.40 28.84
N VAL A 160 -2.09 18.29 28.04
CA VAL A 160 -1.52 19.64 27.88
C VAL A 160 -1.46 20.34 29.23
N GLY A 161 -0.29 20.90 29.58
CA GLY A 161 0.03 21.52 30.85
C GLY A 161 0.76 20.60 31.84
N ASP A 162 0.78 19.29 31.64
CA ASP A 162 1.53 18.36 32.48
C ASP A 162 3.05 18.43 32.20
N SER A 163 3.85 17.93 33.15
CA SER A 163 5.31 17.95 33.06
C SER A 163 5.88 16.59 32.70
N LEU A 164 6.41 16.46 31.47
CA LEU A 164 7.15 15.27 31.01
C LEU A 164 8.62 15.39 31.37
N THR A 165 9.19 14.43 32.09
CA THR A 165 10.61 14.35 32.37
C THR A 165 11.31 13.55 31.27
N ILE A 166 12.24 14.18 30.56
CA ILE A 166 13.08 13.54 29.53
C ILE A 166 14.42 13.17 30.15
N ILE A 167 14.79 11.90 29.96
CA ILE A 167 15.99 11.30 30.55
C ILE A 167 16.93 10.93 29.41
N ASN A 168 18.13 11.54 29.43
CA ASN A 168 19.25 11.13 28.58
C ASN A 168 20.13 10.14 29.34
N PRO A 169 20.11 8.83 28.99
CA PRO A 169 20.92 7.83 29.68
C PRO A 169 22.43 8.03 29.51
N GLN A 170 22.85 8.64 28.39
CA GLN A 170 24.25 8.90 28.09
C GLN A 170 24.84 10.08 28.85
N GLY A 171 24.02 10.86 29.55
CA GLY A 171 24.30 11.93 30.51
C GLY A 171 25.71 12.51 30.55
N GLN A 172 26.18 12.88 31.76
CA GLN A 172 27.55 13.36 31.99
C GLN A 172 28.44 12.23 32.48
N SER A 173 29.62 12.07 31.86
CA SER A 173 30.67 11.22 32.38
C SER A 173 31.33 11.92 33.58
N THR A 174 31.29 11.27 34.75
CA THR A 174 31.94 11.75 35.96
C THR A 174 33.02 10.76 36.40
N PRO A 175 33.94 11.15 37.28
CA PRO A 175 34.93 10.21 37.80
C PRO A 175 34.34 8.98 38.52
N PHE A 176 33.07 9.05 38.88
CA PHE A 176 32.33 7.98 39.59
C PHE A 176 31.40 7.19 38.66
N GLY A 177 31.40 7.45 37.34
CA GLY A 177 30.55 6.82 36.36
C GLY A 177 29.67 7.82 35.59
N THR A 178 28.82 7.31 34.69
CA THR A 178 27.90 8.13 33.89
C THR A 178 26.63 8.44 34.70
N VAL A 179 26.32 9.72 34.89
CA VAL A 179 25.10 10.18 35.56
C VAL A 179 24.09 10.57 34.49
N PRO A 180 22.92 9.91 34.42
CA PRO A 180 21.85 10.29 33.47
C PRO A 180 21.41 11.74 33.68
N ARG A 181 21.22 12.46 32.58
CA ARG A 181 20.68 13.82 32.61
C ARG A 181 19.17 13.78 32.52
N GLN A 182 18.49 14.47 33.42
CA GLN A 182 17.03 14.55 33.47
C GLN A 182 16.61 16.02 33.43
N ILE A 183 15.69 16.35 32.54
CA ILE A 183 15.09 17.68 32.43
C ILE A 183 13.57 17.50 32.27
N SER A 184 12.81 18.29 33.04
CA SER A 184 11.37 18.30 32.96
C SER A 184 10.89 19.41 32.02
N TYR A 185 10.01 19.07 31.09
CA TYR A 185 9.42 19.97 30.09
C TYR A 185 7.92 19.99 30.25
N THR A 186 7.28 21.15 30.09
CA THR A 186 5.82 21.26 30.06
C THR A 186 5.29 20.86 28.69
N VAL A 187 4.29 20.01 28.64
CA VAL A 187 3.61 19.64 27.40
C VAL A 187 2.70 20.78 26.96
N ALA A 188 3.11 21.57 25.96
CA ALA A 188 2.38 22.70 25.43
C ALA A 188 1.40 22.33 24.30
N ALA A 189 1.65 21.24 23.60
CA ALA A 189 0.79 20.76 22.52
C ALA A 189 0.84 19.23 22.37
N ILE A 190 -0.25 18.67 21.86
CA ILE A 190 -0.33 17.27 21.43
C ILE A 190 -0.66 17.27 19.93
N PHE A 191 0.11 16.53 19.14
CA PHE A 191 -0.08 16.44 17.70
C PHE A 191 -0.39 15.00 17.27
N GLU A 192 -1.03 14.85 16.10
CA GLU A 192 -1.35 13.59 15.46
C GLU A 192 -1.00 13.66 13.97
N ILE A 193 -0.02 12.88 13.54
CA ILE A 193 0.45 12.83 12.18
C ILE A 193 -0.32 11.74 11.41
N GLY A 194 -0.81 10.72 12.14
CA GLY A 194 -1.52 9.55 11.61
C GLY A 194 -0.57 8.44 11.17
N VAL A 195 0.66 8.43 11.67
CA VAL A 195 1.59 7.30 11.64
C VAL A 195 1.86 6.89 13.08
N TYR A 196 1.45 5.69 13.43
CA TYR A 196 1.46 5.22 14.81
C TYR A 196 2.81 5.38 15.50
N ASP A 197 3.90 4.93 14.88
CA ASP A 197 5.26 5.01 15.46
C ASP A 197 5.71 6.45 15.75
N PHE A 198 5.30 7.42 14.92
CA PHE A 198 5.60 8.82 15.15
C PHE A 198 4.74 9.39 16.28
N ASP A 199 3.44 9.08 16.27
CA ASP A 199 2.51 9.55 17.28
C ASP A 199 2.75 8.90 18.65
N GLU A 200 3.42 7.72 18.68
CA GLU A 200 3.77 7.00 19.90
C GLU A 200 5.08 7.49 20.54
N ARG A 201 6.05 7.94 19.71
CA ARG A 201 7.43 8.10 20.21
C ARG A 201 7.99 9.50 20.09
N PHE A 202 7.46 10.37 19.22
CA PHE A 202 8.09 11.66 19.00
C PHE A 202 7.72 12.71 20.04
N VAL A 203 8.77 13.39 20.52
CA VAL A 203 8.71 14.59 21.33
C VAL A 203 9.43 15.70 20.60
N VAL A 204 8.72 16.73 20.17
CA VAL A 204 9.23 17.87 19.41
C VAL A 204 9.50 19.02 20.36
N MET A 205 10.69 19.61 20.25
CA MET A 205 11.15 20.75 21.07
C MET A 205 11.96 21.73 20.22
N PRO A 206 12.15 22.97 20.70
CA PRO A 206 13.11 23.90 20.10
C PRO A 206 14.54 23.31 20.02
N MET A 207 15.28 23.67 18.97
CA MET A 207 16.65 23.20 18.74
C MET A 207 17.57 23.50 19.95
N ALA A 208 17.45 24.69 20.51
CA ALA A 208 18.27 25.11 21.67
C ALA A 208 18.04 24.23 22.91
N ASP A 209 16.78 23.84 23.16
CA ASP A 209 16.41 22.98 24.28
C ASP A 209 16.96 21.55 24.06
N ALA A 210 16.92 21.03 22.81
CA ALA A 210 17.52 19.74 22.49
C ALA A 210 19.05 19.78 22.65
N GLN A 211 19.71 20.84 22.19
CA GLN A 211 21.15 21.04 22.38
C GLN A 211 21.54 21.09 23.87
N THR A 212 20.72 21.76 24.68
CA THR A 212 20.90 21.84 26.14
C THR A 212 20.71 20.46 26.78
N LEU A 213 19.67 19.72 26.40
CA LEU A 213 19.38 18.37 26.92
C LEU A 213 20.50 17.39 26.61
N LEU A 214 21.08 17.46 25.40
CA LEU A 214 22.10 16.52 24.93
C LEU A 214 23.53 16.97 25.18
N LEU A 215 23.74 18.18 25.71
CA LEU A 215 25.08 18.79 25.92
C LEU A 215 25.87 18.85 24.60
N SER A 216 25.17 19.11 23.50
CA SER A 216 25.79 19.06 22.15
C SER A 216 26.41 20.38 21.72
N GLY A 217 26.34 21.43 22.54
CA GLY A 217 26.78 22.77 22.14
C GLY A 217 25.98 23.28 20.93
N ASP A 218 26.67 23.91 19.96
CA ASP A 218 26.07 24.41 18.75
C ASP A 218 26.04 23.38 17.60
N SER A 219 26.20 22.09 17.88
CA SER A 219 26.15 21.03 16.86
C SER A 219 24.72 20.53 16.62
N VAL A 220 24.49 19.95 15.44
CA VAL A 220 23.26 19.26 15.11
C VAL A 220 23.54 17.78 14.77
N GLY A 221 22.51 16.93 14.82
CA GLY A 221 22.64 15.53 14.46
C GLY A 221 22.70 15.31 12.95
N MET A 222 21.86 16.03 12.21
CA MET A 222 21.72 15.90 10.78
C MET A 222 21.08 17.15 10.15
N ILE A 223 21.10 17.21 8.82
CA ILE A 223 20.32 18.16 8.02
C ILE A 223 19.30 17.36 7.22
N GLU A 224 18.04 17.65 7.44
CA GLU A 224 16.92 17.11 6.69
C GLU A 224 16.74 17.87 5.38
N VAL A 225 16.61 17.16 4.25
CA VAL A 225 16.56 17.75 2.92
C VAL A 225 15.31 17.33 2.17
N GLN A 226 14.58 18.30 1.61
CA GLN A 226 13.49 18.08 0.69
C GLN A 226 13.88 18.54 -0.72
N VAL A 227 13.62 17.70 -1.72
CA VAL A 227 13.92 17.95 -3.13
C VAL A 227 12.62 17.99 -3.96
N THR A 228 12.72 18.52 -5.18
CA THR A 228 11.58 18.64 -6.11
C THR A 228 10.99 17.30 -6.53
N ASP A 229 11.83 16.27 -6.69
CA ASP A 229 11.39 14.91 -7.03
C ASP A 229 12.02 13.90 -6.07
N PRO A 230 11.25 13.33 -5.13
CA PRO A 230 11.73 12.32 -4.18
C PRO A 230 12.32 11.07 -4.83
N ASN A 231 11.92 10.76 -6.07
CA ASN A 231 12.43 9.59 -6.77
C ASN A 231 13.85 9.79 -7.33
N LYS A 232 14.21 11.07 -7.57
CA LYS A 232 15.51 11.49 -8.12
C LYS A 232 16.45 12.11 -7.09
N VAL A 233 16.17 11.91 -5.81
CA VAL A 233 16.92 12.51 -4.71
C VAL A 233 18.43 12.20 -4.81
N GLY A 234 18.82 10.97 -5.15
CA GLY A 234 20.22 10.58 -5.32
C GLY A 234 20.94 11.35 -6.45
N GLU A 235 20.25 11.59 -7.57
CA GLU A 235 20.79 12.38 -8.70
C GLU A 235 20.94 13.86 -8.32
N ILE A 236 19.93 14.44 -7.65
CA ILE A 236 19.88 15.83 -7.23
C ILE A 236 20.97 16.11 -6.18
N LEU A 237 21.19 15.19 -5.24
CA LEU A 237 22.14 15.36 -4.15
C LEU A 237 23.53 14.79 -4.44
N ALA A 238 23.78 14.14 -5.58
CA ALA A 238 25.10 13.66 -5.97
C ALA A 238 26.22 14.74 -5.95
N PRO A 239 25.95 16.01 -6.38
CA PRO A 239 26.93 17.09 -6.26
C PRO A 239 27.27 17.43 -4.80
N VAL A 240 26.26 17.38 -3.92
CA VAL A 240 26.45 17.61 -2.46
C VAL A 240 27.32 16.52 -1.87
N GLN A 241 27.01 15.25 -2.16
CA GLN A 241 27.80 14.12 -1.67
C GLN A 241 29.28 14.23 -2.06
N LYS A 242 29.57 14.62 -3.32
CA LYS A 242 30.98 14.82 -3.78
C LYS A 242 31.69 15.93 -3.05
N LYS A 243 31.01 17.04 -2.72
CA LYS A 243 31.56 18.14 -1.98
C LYS A 243 31.79 17.83 -0.51
N LEU A 244 30.93 17.00 0.08
CA LEU A 244 30.99 16.61 1.48
C LEU A 244 31.77 15.32 1.71
N ASP A 245 32.47 14.80 0.69
CA ASP A 245 33.23 13.56 0.78
C ASP A 245 34.26 13.63 1.94
N GLY A 246 34.20 12.60 2.80
CA GLY A 246 35.00 12.55 4.03
C GLY A 246 34.48 13.38 5.22
N ARG A 247 33.46 14.26 5.04
CA ARG A 247 32.88 15.10 6.11
C ARG A 247 31.49 14.59 6.52
N ALA A 248 30.64 14.31 5.55
CA ALA A 248 29.29 13.87 5.80
C ALA A 248 28.81 12.90 4.70
N VAL A 249 27.80 12.12 5.03
CA VAL A 249 27.11 11.18 4.13
C VAL A 249 25.70 11.72 3.86
N VAL A 250 25.32 11.67 2.59
CA VAL A 250 23.95 11.91 2.16
C VAL A 250 23.25 10.55 2.06
N THR A 251 22.26 10.33 2.88
CA THR A 251 21.43 9.11 2.86
C THR A 251 20.02 9.45 2.43
N ASP A 252 19.53 8.83 1.37
CA ASP A 252 18.18 9.06 0.88
C ASP A 252 17.15 8.20 1.63
N TRP A 253 15.89 8.60 1.53
CA TRP A 253 14.77 7.91 2.17
C TRP A 253 14.63 6.45 1.73
N LYS A 254 15.03 6.10 0.49
CA LYS A 254 15.01 4.72 -0.02
C LYS A 254 16.02 3.86 0.69
N THR A 255 17.22 4.39 0.92
CA THR A 255 18.27 3.69 1.63
C THR A 255 17.91 3.52 3.11
N ILE A 256 17.36 4.55 3.75
CA ILE A 256 16.93 4.49 5.16
C ILE A 256 15.86 3.41 5.36
N ASN A 257 14.93 3.30 4.42
CA ASN A 257 13.80 2.38 4.51
C ASN A 257 13.92 1.19 3.53
N ALA A 258 15.13 0.85 3.08
CA ALA A 258 15.38 -0.15 2.04
C ALA A 258 14.68 -1.51 2.35
N ALA A 259 14.85 -2.01 3.57
CA ALA A 259 14.27 -3.28 4.00
C ALA A 259 12.73 -3.28 3.91
N LEU A 260 12.09 -2.16 4.26
CA LEU A 260 10.63 -2.01 4.16
C LEU A 260 10.19 -2.06 2.69
N PHE A 261 10.83 -1.28 1.82
CA PHE A 261 10.45 -1.20 0.40
C PHE A 261 10.78 -2.47 -0.38
N GLU A 262 11.89 -3.15 -0.05
CA GLU A 262 12.20 -4.47 -0.60
C GLU A 262 11.14 -5.50 -0.19
N THR A 263 10.75 -5.53 1.08
CA THR A 263 9.68 -6.41 1.58
C THR A 263 8.37 -6.17 0.84
N LEU A 264 7.96 -4.90 0.70
CA LEU A 264 6.73 -4.54 -0.03
C LEU A 264 6.82 -4.86 -1.53
N ALA A 265 8.00 -4.80 -2.13
CA ALA A 265 8.18 -5.19 -3.54
C ALA A 265 8.04 -6.71 -3.71
N VAL A 266 8.66 -7.51 -2.84
CA VAL A 266 8.54 -8.97 -2.84
C VAL A 266 7.10 -9.39 -2.57
N GLU A 267 6.43 -8.79 -1.57
CA GLU A 267 5.04 -9.05 -1.24
C GLU A 267 4.11 -8.80 -2.43
N ARG A 268 4.31 -7.67 -3.15
CA ARG A 268 3.54 -7.37 -4.37
C ARG A 268 3.65 -8.46 -5.43
N VAL A 269 4.87 -8.91 -5.71
CA VAL A 269 5.12 -9.97 -6.69
C VAL A 269 4.49 -11.29 -6.21
N ALA A 270 4.66 -11.65 -4.94
CA ALA A 270 4.07 -12.85 -4.36
C ALA A 270 2.53 -12.83 -4.44
N MET A 271 1.90 -11.73 -4.06
CA MET A 271 0.45 -11.57 -4.14
C MET A 271 -0.05 -11.64 -5.58
N PHE A 272 0.64 -10.99 -6.53
CA PHE A 272 0.29 -11.08 -7.95
C PHE A 272 0.34 -12.53 -8.46
N VAL A 273 1.38 -13.29 -8.09
CA VAL A 273 1.51 -14.71 -8.46
C VAL A 273 0.38 -15.55 -7.86
N VAL A 274 0.14 -15.43 -6.55
CA VAL A 274 -0.92 -16.18 -5.86
C VAL A 274 -2.29 -15.90 -6.47
N LEU A 275 -2.60 -14.62 -6.69
CA LEU A 275 -3.88 -14.22 -7.26
C LEU A 275 -4.02 -14.61 -8.74
N SER A 276 -2.91 -14.62 -9.48
CA SER A 276 -2.90 -15.16 -10.87
C SER A 276 -3.22 -16.64 -10.90
N ILE A 277 -2.79 -17.41 -9.90
CA ILE A 277 -3.18 -18.83 -9.76
C ILE A 277 -4.69 -18.97 -9.51
N ILE A 278 -5.29 -18.08 -8.71
CA ILE A 278 -6.75 -18.08 -8.48
C ILE A 278 -7.50 -17.83 -9.81
N VAL A 279 -7.04 -16.88 -10.62
CA VAL A 279 -7.62 -16.65 -11.95
C VAL A 279 -7.43 -17.88 -12.85
N LEU A 280 -6.27 -18.53 -12.79
CA LEU A 280 -6.01 -19.75 -13.55
C LEU A 280 -6.99 -20.88 -13.15
N VAL A 281 -7.28 -21.06 -11.86
CA VAL A 281 -8.28 -22.02 -11.38
C VAL A 281 -9.68 -21.67 -11.90
N ALA A 282 -10.03 -20.38 -11.93
CA ALA A 282 -11.29 -19.91 -12.53
C ALA A 282 -11.38 -20.25 -14.03
N VAL A 283 -10.26 -20.13 -14.75
CA VAL A 283 -10.13 -20.51 -16.16
C VAL A 283 -10.32 -22.02 -16.37
N PHE A 284 -9.79 -22.86 -15.49
CA PHE A 284 -10.06 -24.31 -15.51
C PHE A 284 -11.53 -24.64 -15.27
N ASN A 285 -12.24 -23.86 -14.47
CA ASN A 285 -13.69 -23.99 -14.32
C ASN A 285 -14.44 -23.69 -15.62
N ILE A 286 -14.02 -22.65 -16.39
CA ILE A 286 -14.58 -22.39 -17.73
C ILE A 286 -14.31 -23.58 -18.66
N LEU A 287 -13.08 -24.08 -18.68
CA LEU A 287 -12.69 -25.22 -19.50
C LEU A 287 -13.57 -26.43 -19.22
N SER A 288 -13.73 -26.80 -17.94
CA SER A 288 -14.52 -27.94 -17.50
C SER A 288 -16.02 -27.76 -17.83
N SER A 289 -16.55 -26.57 -17.60
CA SER A 289 -17.92 -26.22 -17.93
C SER A 289 -18.22 -26.34 -19.41
N LEU A 290 -17.35 -25.81 -20.27
CA LEU A 290 -17.49 -25.90 -21.71
C LEU A 290 -17.34 -27.35 -22.23
N ILE A 291 -16.44 -28.15 -21.66
CA ILE A 291 -16.34 -29.59 -22.01
C ILE A 291 -17.64 -30.30 -21.67
N MET A 292 -18.21 -30.03 -20.50
CA MET A 292 -19.47 -30.63 -20.07
C MET A 292 -20.64 -30.19 -20.95
N MET A 293 -20.72 -28.89 -21.27
CA MET A 293 -21.72 -28.34 -22.20
C MET A 293 -21.62 -29.02 -23.58
N VAL A 294 -20.40 -29.17 -24.13
CA VAL A 294 -20.19 -29.86 -25.41
C VAL A 294 -20.66 -31.31 -25.35
N ARG A 295 -20.38 -32.03 -24.26
CA ARG A 295 -20.86 -33.42 -24.07
C ARG A 295 -22.38 -33.49 -23.99
N ALA A 296 -23.00 -32.63 -23.20
CA ALA A 296 -24.47 -32.58 -23.06
C ALA A 296 -25.19 -32.22 -24.38
N LYS A 297 -24.53 -31.43 -25.25
CA LYS A 297 -25.08 -30.98 -26.54
C LYS A 297 -24.56 -31.75 -27.74
N THR A 298 -23.89 -32.90 -27.54
CA THR A 298 -23.26 -33.69 -28.61
C THR A 298 -24.27 -34.07 -29.70
N ARG A 299 -25.50 -34.45 -29.33
CA ARG A 299 -26.58 -34.78 -30.27
C ARG A 299 -27.05 -33.57 -31.10
N ASP A 300 -27.26 -32.44 -30.46
CA ASP A 300 -27.64 -31.21 -31.13
C ASP A 300 -26.55 -30.75 -32.12
N ILE A 301 -25.26 -30.89 -31.71
CA ILE A 301 -24.09 -30.61 -32.55
C ILE A 301 -24.10 -31.55 -33.79
N ALA A 302 -24.35 -32.83 -33.59
CA ALA A 302 -24.42 -33.80 -34.71
C ALA A 302 -25.53 -33.45 -35.69
N ILE A 303 -26.74 -33.08 -35.22
CA ILE A 303 -27.86 -32.64 -36.07
C ILE A 303 -27.50 -31.37 -36.83
N LEU A 304 -26.94 -30.35 -36.18
CA LEU A 304 -26.49 -29.13 -36.85
C LEU A 304 -25.48 -29.42 -37.96
N ARG A 305 -24.57 -30.40 -37.76
CA ARG A 305 -23.60 -30.82 -38.77
C ARG A 305 -24.23 -31.54 -39.97
N THR A 306 -25.21 -32.37 -39.74
CA THR A 306 -25.97 -33.00 -40.83
C THR A 306 -26.77 -32.00 -41.66
N MET A 307 -27.23 -30.91 -41.00
CA MET A 307 -27.88 -29.78 -41.69
C MET A 307 -26.91 -28.83 -42.39
N GLY A 308 -25.59 -29.11 -42.39
CA GLY A 308 -24.61 -28.34 -43.16
C GLY A 308 -23.78 -27.34 -42.34
N ALA A 309 -23.87 -27.32 -41.01
CA ALA A 309 -23.02 -26.48 -40.19
C ALA A 309 -21.55 -26.88 -40.34
N SER A 310 -20.68 -25.93 -40.68
CA SER A 310 -19.24 -26.19 -40.85
C SER A 310 -18.54 -26.35 -39.49
N ARG A 311 -17.37 -27.06 -39.53
CA ARG A 311 -16.51 -27.17 -38.34
C ARG A 311 -16.10 -25.81 -37.81
N GLN A 312 -15.84 -24.86 -38.71
CA GLN A 312 -15.43 -23.50 -38.34
C GLN A 312 -16.58 -22.72 -37.66
N SER A 313 -17.83 -22.88 -38.10
CA SER A 313 -18.99 -22.27 -37.48
C SER A 313 -19.20 -22.76 -36.02
N LEU A 314 -19.11 -24.08 -35.80
CA LEU A 314 -19.20 -24.65 -34.47
C LEU A 314 -18.06 -24.17 -33.54
N LEU A 315 -16.83 -24.14 -34.09
CA LEU A 315 -15.68 -23.62 -33.36
C LEU A 315 -15.94 -22.17 -32.90
N LYS A 316 -16.40 -21.29 -33.83
CA LYS A 316 -16.72 -19.90 -33.52
C LYS A 316 -17.83 -19.79 -32.46
N VAL A 317 -18.89 -20.60 -32.54
CA VAL A 317 -19.98 -20.60 -31.57
C VAL A 317 -19.48 -20.89 -30.15
N PHE A 318 -18.73 -21.99 -29.95
CA PHE A 318 -18.23 -22.35 -28.62
C PHE A 318 -17.15 -21.41 -28.11
N MET A 319 -16.28 -20.88 -28.99
CA MET A 319 -15.33 -19.82 -28.59
C MET A 319 -16.06 -18.56 -28.13
N THR A 320 -17.14 -18.19 -28.81
CA THR A 320 -17.93 -17.03 -28.42
C THR A 320 -18.59 -17.23 -27.07
N ILE A 321 -19.19 -18.40 -26.81
CA ILE A 321 -19.82 -18.70 -25.51
C ILE A 321 -18.82 -18.53 -24.36
N GLY A 322 -17.62 -19.12 -24.47
CA GLY A 322 -16.65 -19.01 -23.43
C GLY A 322 -16.06 -17.60 -23.31
N PHE A 323 -15.85 -16.89 -24.42
CA PHE A 323 -15.42 -15.49 -24.37
C PHE A 323 -16.47 -14.59 -23.69
N VAL A 324 -17.76 -14.80 -23.98
CA VAL A 324 -18.84 -14.04 -23.36
C VAL A 324 -18.91 -14.30 -21.85
N ILE A 325 -18.80 -15.57 -21.42
CA ILE A 325 -18.73 -15.92 -19.99
C ILE A 325 -17.54 -15.22 -19.32
N GLY A 326 -16.37 -15.27 -19.95
CA GLY A 326 -15.18 -14.59 -19.45
C GLY A 326 -15.33 -13.07 -19.41
N ALA A 327 -15.90 -12.47 -20.44
CA ALA A 327 -16.11 -11.02 -20.52
C ALA A 327 -17.11 -10.53 -19.46
N PHE A 328 -18.26 -11.21 -19.33
CA PHE A 328 -19.24 -10.88 -18.30
C PHE A 328 -18.68 -11.13 -16.89
N GLY A 329 -17.96 -12.23 -16.68
CA GLY A 329 -17.29 -12.50 -15.41
C GLY A 329 -16.24 -11.43 -15.06
N THR A 330 -15.44 -11.00 -16.04
CA THR A 330 -14.45 -9.92 -15.84
C THR A 330 -15.14 -8.60 -15.53
N LEU A 331 -16.14 -8.20 -16.30
CA LEU A 331 -16.88 -6.95 -16.06
C LEU A 331 -17.58 -6.95 -14.69
N ALA A 332 -18.26 -8.04 -14.36
CA ALA A 332 -18.90 -8.20 -13.06
C ALA A 332 -17.88 -8.21 -11.91
N GLY A 333 -16.71 -8.82 -12.14
CA GLY A 333 -15.59 -8.84 -11.19
C GLY A 333 -15.00 -7.45 -10.95
N LEU A 334 -14.78 -6.68 -12.00
CA LEU A 334 -14.37 -5.27 -11.89
C LEU A 334 -15.40 -4.45 -11.11
N ALA A 335 -16.69 -4.58 -11.46
CA ALA A 335 -17.76 -3.87 -10.77
C ALA A 335 -17.82 -4.23 -9.27
N LEU A 336 -17.75 -5.53 -8.94
CA LEU A 336 -17.73 -6.02 -7.56
C LEU A 336 -16.49 -5.52 -6.80
N GLY A 337 -15.32 -5.55 -7.44
CA GLY A 337 -14.08 -5.04 -6.87
C GLY A 337 -14.18 -3.55 -6.54
N PHE A 338 -14.68 -2.72 -7.45
CA PHE A 338 -14.86 -1.29 -7.20
C PHE A 338 -15.92 -0.99 -6.15
N ILE A 339 -17.02 -1.73 -6.14
CA ILE A 339 -18.05 -1.60 -5.10
C ILE A 339 -17.45 -1.92 -3.73
N PHE A 340 -16.68 -3.01 -3.61
CA PHE A 340 -16.00 -3.35 -2.37
C PHE A 340 -15.02 -2.24 -1.94
N LEU A 341 -14.20 -1.72 -2.84
CA LEU A 341 -13.24 -0.65 -2.55
C LEU A 341 -13.94 0.63 -2.11
N PHE A 342 -15.10 0.95 -2.68
CA PHE A 342 -15.90 2.11 -2.28
C PHE A 342 -16.43 1.97 -0.85
N PHE A 343 -16.94 0.79 -0.49
CA PHE A 343 -17.49 0.53 0.84
C PHE A 343 -16.47 -0.06 1.84
N ARG A 344 -15.17 -0.14 1.49
CA ARG A 344 -14.14 -0.83 2.29
C ARG A 344 -14.15 -0.46 3.76
N GLN A 345 -14.24 0.84 4.08
CA GLN A 345 -14.20 1.34 5.45
C GLN A 345 -15.46 0.94 6.23
N SER A 346 -16.63 0.98 5.58
CA SER A 346 -17.89 0.53 6.18
C SER A 346 -17.89 -0.98 6.42
N ILE A 347 -17.27 -1.75 5.52
CA ILE A 347 -17.14 -3.20 5.67
C ILE A 347 -16.21 -3.53 6.84
N VAL A 348 -15.04 -2.88 6.95
CA VAL A 348 -14.11 -3.08 8.07
C VAL A 348 -14.80 -2.77 9.39
N ARG A 349 -15.44 -1.60 9.52
CA ARG A 349 -16.19 -1.24 10.74
C ARG A 349 -17.32 -2.22 11.05
N GLY A 350 -18.03 -2.70 10.03
CA GLY A 350 -19.09 -3.69 10.20
C GLY A 350 -18.57 -5.02 10.75
N ILE A 351 -17.41 -5.48 10.26
CA ILE A 351 -16.78 -6.72 10.76
C ILE A 351 -16.25 -6.52 12.18
N GLU A 352 -15.65 -5.38 12.50
CA GLU A 352 -15.20 -5.02 13.86
C GLU A 352 -16.35 -5.03 14.87
N LEU A 353 -17.52 -4.48 14.48
CA LEU A 353 -18.73 -4.52 15.30
C LEU A 353 -19.24 -5.94 15.57
N ILE A 354 -19.11 -6.86 14.59
CA ILE A 354 -19.58 -8.24 14.73
C ILE A 354 -18.58 -9.09 15.53
N THR A 355 -17.27 -8.90 15.28
CA THR A 355 -16.21 -9.72 15.90
C THR A 355 -15.77 -9.20 17.25
N GLY A 356 -16.04 -7.93 17.58
CA GLY A 356 -15.55 -7.25 18.77
C GLY A 356 -14.02 -7.06 18.80
N GLN A 357 -13.34 -7.28 17.66
CA GLN A 357 -11.90 -7.14 17.52
C GLN A 357 -11.56 -6.00 16.56
N ASN A 358 -10.57 -5.21 16.91
CA ASN A 358 -9.96 -4.24 15.97
C ASN A 358 -9.22 -5.01 14.89
N LEU A 359 -9.81 -5.11 13.70
CA LEU A 359 -9.17 -5.75 12.54
C LEU A 359 -8.09 -4.87 11.94
N TRP A 360 -8.25 -3.57 12.09
CA TRP A 360 -7.29 -2.58 11.62
C TRP A 360 -6.65 -1.86 12.80
N ASP A 361 -5.68 -2.52 13.44
CA ASP A 361 -4.93 -1.94 14.55
C ASP A 361 -3.77 -1.09 14.00
N PRO A 362 -3.78 0.24 14.21
CA PRO A 362 -2.73 1.14 13.72
C PRO A 362 -1.34 0.79 14.28
N SER A 363 -1.25 0.18 15.48
CA SER A 363 0.03 -0.24 16.08
C SER A 363 0.75 -1.33 15.29
N ILE A 364 -0.03 -2.18 14.58
CA ILE A 364 0.49 -3.28 13.77
C ILE A 364 0.62 -2.86 12.30
N ARG A 365 -0.30 -2.00 11.83
CA ARG A 365 -0.45 -1.67 10.42
C ARG A 365 0.16 -0.33 10.02
N PHE A 366 0.69 0.44 10.96
CA PHE A 366 1.29 1.78 10.78
C PHE A 366 0.35 2.86 10.26
N LEU A 367 -0.85 2.53 9.79
CA LEU A 367 -1.83 3.44 9.22
C LEU A 367 -3.16 3.36 9.97
N THR A 368 -3.82 4.50 10.15
CA THR A 368 -5.08 4.61 10.88
C THR A 368 -6.31 4.11 10.13
N GLU A 369 -6.23 4.05 8.78
CA GLU A 369 -7.32 3.60 7.91
C GLU A 369 -6.83 2.62 6.84
N LEU A 370 -7.74 1.78 6.31
CA LEU A 370 -7.44 0.89 5.19
C LEU A 370 -7.29 1.71 3.89
N PRO A 371 -6.07 1.96 3.42
CA PRO A 371 -5.85 2.74 2.21
C PRO A 371 -6.21 1.92 0.96
N SER A 372 -6.57 2.61 -0.12
CA SER A 372 -6.69 1.98 -1.43
C SER A 372 -6.39 2.98 -2.53
N ARG A 373 -5.59 2.56 -3.49
CA ARG A 373 -5.25 3.34 -4.69
C ARG A 373 -5.33 2.44 -5.92
N SER A 374 -6.33 2.67 -6.75
CA SER A 374 -6.50 1.91 -7.98
C SER A 374 -5.59 2.48 -9.07
N ASP A 375 -4.72 1.64 -9.64
CA ASP A 375 -3.88 2.00 -10.79
C ASP A 375 -4.61 1.55 -12.07
N PRO A 376 -4.97 2.49 -12.98
CA PRO A 376 -5.66 2.15 -14.24
C PRO A 376 -4.87 1.17 -15.12
N VAL A 377 -3.54 1.24 -15.10
CA VAL A 377 -2.67 0.34 -15.88
C VAL A 377 -2.77 -1.08 -15.36
N GLU A 378 -2.68 -1.27 -14.04
CA GLU A 378 -2.80 -2.58 -13.41
C GLU A 378 -4.19 -3.19 -13.62
N ILE A 379 -5.25 -2.39 -13.46
CA ILE A 379 -6.63 -2.84 -13.71
C ILE A 379 -6.79 -3.28 -15.17
N THR A 380 -6.22 -2.55 -16.11
CA THR A 380 -6.24 -2.92 -17.53
C THR A 380 -5.49 -4.23 -17.77
N ILE A 381 -4.32 -4.42 -17.15
CA ILE A 381 -3.56 -5.67 -17.25
C ILE A 381 -4.38 -6.84 -16.68
N ILE A 382 -5.03 -6.68 -15.53
CA ILE A 382 -5.88 -7.71 -14.92
C ILE A 382 -7.03 -8.08 -15.87
N ALA A 383 -7.72 -7.08 -16.42
CA ALA A 383 -8.84 -7.29 -17.33
C ALA A 383 -8.40 -8.01 -18.62
N VAL A 384 -7.31 -7.55 -19.23
CA VAL A 384 -6.75 -8.17 -20.44
C VAL A 384 -6.30 -9.60 -20.17
N MET A 385 -5.61 -9.83 -19.07
CA MET A 385 -5.15 -11.16 -18.66
C MET A 385 -6.33 -12.13 -18.42
N ALA A 386 -7.37 -11.69 -17.73
CA ALA A 386 -8.57 -12.49 -17.47
C ALA A 386 -9.30 -12.85 -18.77
N LEU A 387 -9.45 -11.88 -19.70
CA LEU A 387 -10.05 -12.09 -21.00
C LEU A 387 -9.21 -13.03 -21.87
N LEU A 388 -7.89 -12.86 -21.89
CA LEU A 388 -6.96 -13.70 -22.64
C LEU A 388 -7.01 -15.14 -22.15
N PHE A 389 -6.96 -15.36 -20.85
CA PHE A 389 -7.01 -16.70 -20.26
C PHE A 389 -8.38 -17.35 -20.50
N SER A 390 -9.47 -16.60 -20.35
CA SER A 390 -10.81 -17.08 -20.67
C SER A 390 -10.91 -17.50 -22.16
N PHE A 391 -10.37 -16.71 -23.06
CA PHE A 391 -10.33 -17.02 -24.47
C PHE A 391 -9.51 -18.29 -24.77
N LEU A 392 -8.32 -18.42 -24.19
CA LEU A 392 -7.45 -19.58 -24.37
C LEU A 392 -8.10 -20.87 -23.86
N ALA A 393 -8.79 -20.82 -22.71
CA ALA A 393 -9.51 -21.96 -22.14
C ALA A 393 -10.59 -22.51 -23.06
N THR A 394 -11.17 -21.65 -23.91
CA THR A 394 -12.25 -22.05 -24.84
C THR A 394 -11.76 -22.83 -26.05
N ILE A 395 -10.49 -22.72 -26.41
CA ILE A 395 -9.95 -23.29 -27.66
C ILE A 395 -10.07 -24.81 -27.67
N TYR A 396 -9.74 -25.47 -26.58
CA TYR A 396 -9.79 -26.94 -26.53
C TYR A 396 -11.22 -27.48 -26.60
N PRO A 397 -12.20 -27.04 -25.78
CA PRO A 397 -13.61 -27.48 -25.90
C PRO A 397 -14.22 -27.18 -27.26
N ALA A 398 -13.95 -25.98 -27.80
CA ALA A 398 -14.45 -25.58 -29.12
C ALA A 398 -13.93 -26.49 -30.25
N ARG A 399 -12.64 -26.84 -30.22
CA ARG A 399 -12.06 -27.81 -31.17
C ARG A 399 -12.68 -29.20 -31.01
N LYS A 400 -12.91 -29.64 -29.80
CA LYS A 400 -13.56 -30.93 -29.52
C LYS A 400 -14.99 -30.96 -30.04
N ALA A 401 -15.79 -29.91 -29.82
CA ALA A 401 -17.12 -29.77 -30.40
C ALA A 401 -17.11 -29.80 -31.93
N ALA A 402 -16.17 -29.07 -32.55
CA ALA A 402 -16.05 -29.02 -34.01
C ALA A 402 -15.60 -30.35 -34.65
N SER A 403 -14.92 -31.22 -33.89
CA SER A 403 -14.44 -32.54 -34.35
C SER A 403 -15.46 -33.66 -34.18
N THR A 404 -16.64 -33.41 -33.60
CA THR A 404 -17.68 -34.43 -33.39
C THR A 404 -18.13 -35.03 -34.73
N ASP A 405 -18.07 -36.38 -34.82
CA ASP A 405 -18.53 -37.10 -35.99
C ASP A 405 -20.03 -37.38 -35.90
N PRO A 406 -20.88 -36.80 -36.80
CA PRO A 406 -22.31 -36.96 -36.73
C PRO A 406 -22.76 -38.42 -36.95
N VAL A 407 -22.01 -39.19 -37.76
CA VAL A 407 -22.34 -40.59 -38.07
C VAL A 407 -22.18 -41.47 -36.80
N GLN A 408 -21.11 -41.28 -36.05
CA GLN A 408 -20.88 -42.04 -34.84
C GLN A 408 -21.91 -41.73 -33.74
N VAL A 409 -22.24 -40.45 -33.59
CA VAL A 409 -23.17 -40.00 -32.53
C VAL A 409 -24.60 -40.48 -32.81
N LEU A 410 -25.08 -40.48 -34.05
CA LEU A 410 -26.43 -40.86 -34.44
C LEU A 410 -26.62 -42.36 -34.67
N ARG A 411 -25.51 -43.12 -34.78
CA ARG A 411 -25.55 -44.60 -35.01
C ARG A 411 -25.67 -45.43 -33.70
N TYR A 412 -25.16 -44.91 -32.62
CA TYR A 412 -25.07 -45.63 -31.31
C TYR A 412 -26.21 -45.26 -30.36
N GLU A 413 -27.44 -45.13 -30.86
CA GLU A 413 -28.70 -45.18 -30.08
C GLU A 413 -29.46 -46.49 -30.31
#